data_028a4749daf721c2c89039cb2b6b0d69
#
_entry.id   028a4749daf721c2c89039cb2b6b0d69
#
_cell.length_a   1.000
_cell.length_b   1.000
_cell.length_c   1.000
_cell.angle_alpha   90.00
_cell.angle_beta   90.00
_cell.angle_gamma   90.00
#
_symmetry.space_group_name_H-M   'P 1'
#
loop_
_entity.id
_entity.type
_entity.pdbx_description
1 polymer ?
#
loop_
_entity_poly.entity_id
_entity_poly.type
_entity_poly.pdbx_seq_one_letter_code
_entity_poly.pdbx_strand_id
1 'polypeptide(L)'
;SSIGVTICGNAAVGAMKKNPDAFGQYIGLSALPSSQGLYGFVGFFMAKGVLEKLSAAGAITTFTAWAIFFTGVILGVVGAYSAIRQDQVCANGIQSIGNGGNVFSATMVMAVFPELYAILALLATILTVLSL
;
A
#
# COMPACT_ATOMS: atom_id res chain seq x y z
N SER A 1 -2.82 -3.18 3.87
CA SER A 1 -3.66 -3.47 2.68
C SER A 1 -4.92 -4.23 3.02
N SER A 2 -4.86 -5.31 3.80
CA SER A 2 -6.06 -6.10 4.16
C SER A 2 -7.11 -5.26 4.89
N ILE A 3 -6.69 -4.41 5.81
CA ILE A 3 -7.59 -3.49 6.53
C ILE A 3 -8.21 -2.49 5.56
N GLY A 4 -7.39 -1.84 4.72
CA GLY A 4 -7.86 -0.82 3.78
C GLY A 4 -8.87 -1.36 2.76
N VAL A 5 -8.55 -2.49 2.13
CA VAL A 5 -9.46 -3.14 1.18
C VAL A 5 -10.77 -3.57 1.84
N THR A 6 -10.72 -4.03 3.09
CA THR A 6 -11.92 -4.40 3.84
C THR A 6 -12.82 -3.20 4.13
N ILE A 7 -12.24 -2.07 4.56
CA ILE A 7 -13.00 -0.83 4.84
C ILE A 7 -13.66 -0.33 3.56
N CYS A 8 -12.92 -0.24 2.46
CA CYS A 8 -13.46 0.17 1.16
C CYS A 8 -14.51 -0.81 0.63
N GLY A 9 -14.27 -2.12 0.76
CA GLY A 9 -15.22 -3.14 0.35
C GLY A 9 -16.56 -3.06 1.10
N ASN A 10 -16.51 -2.83 2.41
CA ASN A 10 -17.73 -2.63 3.21
C ASN A 10 -18.47 -1.36 2.79
N ALA A 11 -17.77 -0.26 2.53
CA ALA A 11 -18.37 0.96 1.99
C ALA A 11 -19.01 0.72 0.61
N ALA A 12 -18.33 -0.05 -0.26
CA ALA A 12 -18.84 -0.39 -1.59
C ALA A 12 -20.14 -1.20 -1.54
N VAL A 13 -20.19 -2.23 -0.69
CA VAL A 13 -21.41 -3.04 -0.49
C VAL A 13 -22.57 -2.18 -0.02
N GLY A 14 -22.32 -1.23 0.88
CA GLY A 14 -23.34 -0.28 1.34
C GLY A 14 -23.81 0.68 0.23
N ALA A 15 -22.88 1.18 -0.58
CA ALA A 15 -23.15 2.12 -1.67
C ALA A 15 -23.91 1.45 -2.84
N MET A 16 -23.64 0.19 -3.14
CA MET A 16 -24.33 -0.57 -4.19
C MET A 16 -25.85 -0.69 -3.96
N LYS A 17 -26.30 -0.64 -2.70
CA LYS A 17 -27.74 -0.66 -2.38
C LYS A 17 -28.45 0.60 -2.85
N LYS A 18 -27.73 1.73 -2.96
CA LYS A 18 -28.29 3.02 -3.33
C LYS A 18 -28.08 3.33 -4.82
N ASN A 19 -26.93 2.96 -5.35
CA ASN A 19 -26.54 3.22 -6.74
C ASN A 19 -25.79 2.01 -7.31
N PRO A 20 -26.50 0.99 -7.82
CA PRO A 20 -25.87 -0.22 -8.35
C PRO A 20 -25.11 0.01 -9.66
N ASP A 21 -25.45 1.06 -10.43
CA ASP A 21 -24.87 1.32 -11.74
C ASP A 21 -23.38 1.74 -11.67
N ALA A 22 -22.92 2.21 -10.50
CA ALA A 22 -21.54 2.63 -10.28
C ALA A 22 -20.61 1.49 -9.84
N PHE A 23 -20.97 0.23 -10.06
CA PHE A 23 -20.23 -0.97 -9.60
C PHE A 23 -18.74 -0.94 -9.93
N GLY A 24 -18.38 -0.59 -11.17
CA GLY A 24 -16.98 -0.50 -11.61
C GLY A 24 -16.18 0.56 -10.85
N GLN A 25 -16.80 1.67 -10.47
CA GLN A 25 -16.17 2.72 -9.68
C GLN A 25 -15.90 2.24 -8.26
N TYR A 26 -16.81 1.50 -7.65
CA TYR A 26 -16.63 0.93 -6.31
C TYR A 26 -15.49 -0.06 -6.26
N ILE A 27 -15.41 -0.97 -7.24
CA ILE A 27 -14.30 -1.94 -7.33
C ILE A 27 -12.97 -1.21 -7.51
N GLY A 28 -12.91 -0.25 -8.43
CA GLY A 28 -11.69 0.53 -8.67
C GLY A 28 -11.15 1.20 -7.41
N LEU A 29 -12.00 1.90 -6.67
CA LEU A 29 -11.61 2.57 -5.42
C LEU A 29 -11.29 1.57 -4.29
N SER A 30 -12.01 0.44 -4.21
CA SER A 30 -11.76 -0.55 -3.17
C SER A 30 -10.45 -1.31 -3.36
N ALA A 31 -9.95 -1.41 -4.58
CA ALA A 31 -8.71 -2.10 -4.90
C ALA A 31 -7.45 -1.26 -4.60
N LEU A 32 -7.55 0.07 -4.56
CA LEU A 32 -6.38 0.94 -4.38
C LEU A 32 -5.55 0.63 -3.13
N PRO A 33 -6.12 0.43 -1.93
CA PRO A 33 -5.34 0.14 -0.73
C PRO A 33 -4.64 -1.23 -0.71
N SER A 34 -4.67 -1.99 -1.82
CA SER A 34 -3.96 -3.27 -1.95
C SER A 34 -2.50 -3.13 -2.38
N SER A 35 -2.13 -2.00 -2.99
CA SER A 35 -0.79 -1.76 -3.55
C SER A 35 0.33 -1.82 -2.51
N GLN A 36 0.09 -1.36 -1.27
CA GLN A 36 1.08 -1.39 -0.19
C GLN A 36 1.47 -2.83 0.21
N GLY A 37 0.56 -3.78 0.08
CA GLY A 37 0.85 -5.21 0.25
C GLY A 37 1.85 -5.72 -0.78
N LEU A 38 1.70 -5.30 -2.04
CA LEU A 38 2.65 -5.61 -3.10
C LEU A 38 4.02 -4.96 -2.85
N TYR A 39 4.05 -3.72 -2.38
CA TYR A 39 5.31 -3.03 -2.04
C TYR A 39 6.06 -3.75 -0.92
N GLY A 40 5.36 -4.22 0.11
CA GLY A 40 5.95 -5.03 1.17
C GLY A 40 6.55 -6.33 0.65
N PHE A 41 5.85 -7.01 -0.27
CA PHE A 41 6.36 -8.23 -0.91
C PHE A 41 7.61 -7.96 -1.76
N VAL A 42 7.62 -6.89 -2.57
CA VAL A 42 8.80 -6.50 -3.36
C VAL A 42 9.99 -6.18 -2.45
N GLY A 43 9.76 -5.40 -1.39
CA GLY A 43 10.80 -5.09 -0.40
C GLY A 43 11.39 -6.35 0.24
N PHE A 44 10.55 -7.29 0.63
CA PHE A 44 10.99 -8.59 1.15
C PHE A 44 11.85 -9.35 0.13
N PHE A 45 11.42 -9.40 -1.13
CA PHE A 45 12.13 -10.13 -2.18
C PHE A 45 13.52 -9.57 -2.45
N MET A 46 13.64 -8.24 -2.45
CA MET A 46 14.91 -7.55 -2.62
C MET A 46 15.84 -7.80 -1.43
N ALA A 47 15.32 -7.68 -0.20
CA ALA A 47 16.09 -7.93 1.02
C ALA A 47 16.57 -9.38 1.10
N LYS A 48 15.73 -10.35 0.74
CA LYS A 48 16.08 -11.77 0.68
C LYS A 48 17.22 -12.02 -0.30
N GLY A 49 17.16 -11.48 -1.52
CA GLY A 49 18.20 -11.66 -2.52
C GLY A 49 19.57 -11.10 -2.10
N VAL A 50 19.60 -9.97 -1.41
CA VAL A 50 20.84 -9.41 -0.87
C VAL A 50 21.35 -10.24 0.30
N LEU A 51 20.48 -10.66 1.22
CA LEU A 51 20.84 -11.50 2.35
C LEU A 51 21.46 -12.83 1.90
N GLU A 52 20.92 -13.47 0.87
CA GLU A 52 21.47 -14.71 0.31
C GLU A 52 22.89 -14.50 -0.27
N LYS A 53 23.12 -13.40 -0.99
CA LYS A 53 24.44 -13.05 -1.53
C LYS A 53 25.46 -12.81 -0.41
N LEU A 54 25.09 -12.03 0.60
CA LEU A 54 25.96 -11.75 1.75
C LEU A 54 26.27 -13.01 2.55
N SER A 55 25.29 -13.90 2.71
CA SER A 55 25.46 -15.18 3.38
C SER A 55 26.43 -16.09 2.63
N ALA A 56 26.27 -16.22 1.32
CA ALA A 56 27.17 -17.02 0.48
C ALA A 56 28.61 -16.50 0.47
N ALA A 57 28.78 -15.18 0.60
CA ALA A 57 30.09 -14.54 0.68
C ALA A 57 30.69 -14.55 2.10
N GLY A 58 29.97 -15.04 3.12
CA GLY A 58 30.39 -14.93 4.52
C GLY A 58 30.53 -13.50 5.05
N ALA A 59 29.82 -12.55 4.41
CA ALA A 59 29.95 -11.11 4.63
C ALA A 59 28.84 -10.52 5.52
N ILE A 60 28.04 -11.37 6.18
CA ILE A 60 26.99 -10.88 7.09
C ILE A 60 27.64 -10.31 8.35
N THR A 61 27.46 -9.02 8.55
CA THR A 61 27.87 -8.32 9.78
C THR A 61 26.64 -8.01 10.64
N THR A 62 26.87 -7.71 11.92
CA THR A 62 25.80 -7.23 12.82
C THR A 62 25.13 -5.97 12.25
N PHE A 63 25.90 -5.09 11.63
CA PHE A 63 25.38 -3.87 10.99
C PHE A 63 24.44 -4.19 9.83
N THR A 64 24.86 -5.07 8.89
CA THR A 64 24.02 -5.43 7.74
C THR A 64 22.74 -6.12 8.16
N ALA A 65 22.78 -6.98 9.19
CA ALA A 65 21.60 -7.65 9.72
C ALA A 65 20.58 -6.65 10.29
N TRP A 66 21.04 -5.69 11.10
CA TRP A 66 20.15 -4.64 11.64
C TRP A 66 19.64 -3.68 10.56
N ALA A 67 20.48 -3.34 9.58
CA ALA A 67 20.06 -2.49 8.46
C ALA A 67 18.91 -3.12 7.69
N ILE A 68 19.00 -4.40 7.33
CA ILE A 68 17.92 -5.13 6.64
C ILE A 68 16.67 -5.18 7.51
N PHE A 69 16.80 -5.50 8.79
CA PHE A 69 15.67 -5.59 9.71
C PHE A 69 14.92 -4.26 9.84
N PHE A 70 15.62 -3.18 10.16
CA PHE A 70 14.97 -1.88 10.34
C PHE A 70 14.40 -1.32 9.05
N THR A 71 15.04 -1.55 7.92
CA THR A 71 14.51 -1.15 6.62
C THR A 71 13.17 -1.85 6.34
N GLY A 72 13.05 -3.14 6.66
CA GLY A 72 11.80 -3.88 6.57
C GLY A 72 10.72 -3.34 7.53
N VAL A 73 11.09 -3.00 8.77
CA VAL A 73 10.18 -2.40 9.76
C VAL A 73 9.66 -1.04 9.27
N ILE A 74 10.54 -0.18 8.75
CA ILE A 74 10.17 1.12 8.21
C ILE A 74 9.18 0.98 7.05
N LEU A 75 9.49 0.10 6.09
CA LEU A 75 8.58 -0.19 4.97
C LEU A 75 7.22 -0.67 5.45
N GLY A 76 7.20 -1.56 6.44
CA GLY A 76 5.96 -2.10 7.02
C GLY A 76 5.12 -1.02 7.71
N VAL A 77 5.73 -0.17 8.54
CA VAL A 77 5.04 0.90 9.27
C VAL A 77 4.49 1.96 8.30
N VAL A 78 5.33 2.43 7.36
CA VAL A 78 4.90 3.44 6.39
C VAL A 78 3.82 2.87 5.47
N GLY A 79 3.97 1.62 5.00
CA GLY A 79 2.98 0.96 4.17
C GLY A 79 1.64 0.78 4.89
N ALA A 80 1.65 0.38 6.16
CA ALA A 80 0.45 0.25 6.98
C ALA A 80 -0.28 1.60 7.14
N TYR A 81 0.46 2.64 7.49
CA TYR A 81 -0.13 3.97 7.66
C TYR A 81 -0.67 4.54 6.34
N SER A 82 0.08 4.38 5.26
CA SER A 82 -0.33 4.78 3.90
C SER A 82 -1.64 4.11 3.48
N ALA A 83 -1.75 2.79 3.64
CA ALA A 83 -2.95 2.05 3.29
C ALA A 83 -4.18 2.52 4.10
N ILE A 84 -4.03 2.73 5.42
CA ILE A 84 -5.10 3.23 6.29
C ILE A 84 -5.56 4.64 5.88
N ARG A 85 -4.64 5.51 5.45
CA ARG A 85 -5.02 6.86 4.99
C ARG A 85 -5.64 6.85 3.61
N GLN A 86 -5.17 5.99 2.73
CA GLN A 86 -5.75 5.83 1.41
C GLN A 86 -7.17 5.27 1.47
N ASP A 87 -7.43 4.29 2.35
CA ASP A 87 -8.76 3.70 2.48
C ASP A 87 -9.81 4.72 2.96
N GLN A 88 -9.44 5.63 3.86
CA GLN A 88 -10.34 6.68 4.33
C GLN A 88 -10.79 7.60 3.19
N VAL A 89 -9.89 7.96 2.29
CA VAL A 89 -10.21 8.74 1.09
C VAL A 89 -11.11 7.94 0.16
N CYS A 90 -10.76 6.70 -0.14
CA CYS A 90 -11.52 5.83 -1.03
C CYS A 90 -12.91 5.52 -0.49
N ALA A 91 -13.05 5.18 0.80
CA ALA A 91 -14.33 4.87 1.41
C ALA A 91 -15.29 6.06 1.39
N ASN A 92 -14.80 7.27 1.67
CA ASN A 92 -15.59 8.49 1.57
C ASN A 92 -16.04 8.78 0.13
N GLY A 93 -15.16 8.56 -0.85
CA GLY A 93 -15.51 8.68 -2.28
C GLY A 93 -16.60 7.69 -2.68
N ILE A 94 -16.46 6.43 -2.26
CA ILE A 94 -17.47 5.38 -2.51
C ILE A 94 -18.83 5.76 -1.93
N GLN A 95 -18.85 6.24 -0.69
CA GLN A 95 -20.12 6.70 -0.07
C GLN A 95 -20.74 7.87 -0.83
N SER A 96 -19.93 8.83 -1.27
CA SER A 96 -20.41 9.96 -2.06
C SER A 96 -20.99 9.51 -3.41
N ILE A 97 -20.33 8.60 -4.11
CA ILE A 97 -20.82 8.02 -5.36
C ILE A 97 -22.14 7.27 -5.14
N GLY A 98 -22.25 6.52 -4.04
CA GLY A 98 -23.49 5.85 -3.64
C GLY A 98 -24.66 6.80 -3.42
N ASN A 99 -24.40 8.03 -3.01
CA ASN A 99 -25.39 9.09 -2.86
C ASN A 99 -25.62 9.93 -4.13
N GLY A 100 -25.06 9.51 -5.28
CA GLY A 100 -25.22 10.18 -6.58
C GLY A 100 -24.15 11.23 -6.89
N GLY A 101 -23.10 11.34 -6.08
CA GLY A 101 -21.99 12.28 -6.32
C GLY A 101 -21.10 11.83 -7.48
N ASN A 102 -20.70 12.75 -8.34
CA ASN A 102 -19.76 12.49 -9.43
C ASN A 102 -18.32 12.83 -8.99
N VAL A 103 -17.77 12.05 -8.07
CA VAL A 103 -16.46 12.32 -7.42
C VAL A 103 -15.41 11.24 -7.69
N PHE A 104 -15.65 10.29 -8.57
CA PHE A 104 -14.75 9.16 -8.82
C PHE A 104 -13.33 9.62 -9.16
N SER A 105 -13.18 10.46 -10.20
CA SER A 105 -11.87 10.94 -10.65
C SER A 105 -11.15 11.77 -9.58
N ALA A 106 -11.88 12.62 -8.87
CA ALA A 106 -11.30 13.40 -7.78
C ALA A 106 -10.82 12.51 -6.63
N THR A 107 -11.60 11.51 -6.27
CA THR A 107 -11.23 10.53 -5.23
C THR A 107 -9.98 9.74 -5.63
N MET A 108 -9.90 9.29 -6.89
CA MET A 108 -8.73 8.60 -7.44
C MET A 108 -7.46 9.44 -7.29
N VAL A 109 -7.51 10.69 -7.69
CA VAL A 109 -6.36 11.61 -7.58
C VAL A 109 -5.96 11.82 -6.12
N MET A 110 -6.92 12.05 -5.23
CA MET A 110 -6.64 12.26 -3.80
C MET A 110 -6.08 11.00 -3.13
N ALA A 111 -6.50 9.82 -3.54
CA ALA A 111 -6.02 8.54 -3.01
C ALA A 111 -4.56 8.23 -3.38
N VAL A 112 -4.03 8.84 -4.45
CA VAL A 112 -2.62 8.68 -4.85
C VAL A 112 -1.66 9.33 -3.84
N PHE A 113 -2.03 10.42 -3.18
CA PHE A 113 -1.12 11.11 -2.27
C PHE A 113 -0.64 10.24 -1.09
N PRO A 114 -1.51 9.55 -0.34
CA PRO A 114 -1.03 8.60 0.66
C PRO A 114 -0.17 7.48 0.07
N GLU A 115 -0.47 7.01 -1.13
CA GLU A 115 0.28 5.94 -1.80
C GLU A 115 1.71 6.35 -2.14
N LEU A 116 1.93 7.59 -2.53
CA LEU A 116 3.28 8.11 -2.84
C LEU A 116 4.26 7.88 -1.68
N TYR A 117 3.82 8.00 -0.43
CA TYR A 117 4.69 7.78 0.73
C TYR A 117 5.11 6.31 0.86
N ALA A 118 4.23 5.37 0.54
CA ALA A 118 4.57 3.95 0.51
C ALA A 118 5.56 3.62 -0.61
N ILE A 119 5.40 4.25 -1.79
CA ILE A 119 6.34 4.12 -2.91
C ILE A 119 7.72 4.67 -2.52
N LEU A 120 7.77 5.84 -1.87
CA LEU A 120 9.04 6.39 -1.38
C LEU A 120 9.70 5.50 -0.34
N ALA A 121 8.93 4.90 0.57
CA ALA A 121 9.45 3.95 1.54
C ALA A 121 10.01 2.69 0.86
N LEU A 122 9.33 2.17 -0.16
CA LEU A 122 9.83 1.06 -0.97
C LEU A 122 11.13 1.42 -1.67
N LEU A 123 11.20 2.58 -2.31
CA LEU A 123 12.40 3.06 -2.99
C LEU A 123 13.58 3.19 -2.02
N ALA A 124 13.35 3.81 -0.86
CA ALA A 124 14.36 3.93 0.18
C ALA A 124 14.83 2.54 0.67
N THR A 125 13.90 1.60 0.84
CA THR A 125 14.21 0.21 1.20
C THR A 125 15.12 -0.44 0.16
N ILE A 126 14.77 -0.35 -1.12
CA ILE A 126 15.54 -0.94 -2.22
C ILE A 126 16.95 -0.34 -2.26
N LEU A 127 17.05 0.98 -2.23
CA LEU A 127 18.35 1.67 -2.28
C LEU A 127 19.24 1.31 -1.08
N THR A 128 18.67 1.26 0.11
CA THR A 128 19.43 0.89 1.33
C THR A 128 19.90 -0.55 1.24
N VAL A 129 19.02 -1.48 0.89
CA VAL A 129 19.37 -2.92 0.82
C VAL A 129 20.42 -3.19 -0.26
N LEU A 130 20.35 -2.51 -1.42
CA LEU A 130 21.32 -2.67 -2.50
C LEU A 130 22.68 -2.05 -2.19
N SER A 131 22.76 -1.14 -1.22
CA SER A 131 24.02 -0.51 -0.79
C SER A 131 24.80 -1.32 0.24
N LEU A 132 24.22 -2.41 0.75
CA LEU A 132 24.85 -3.32 1.72
C LEU A 132 25.76 -4.35 1.05
#